data_fb841bc401d03efa9552fda521401973
#
_entry.id   fb841bc401d03efa9552fda521401973
#
_cell.length_a   1.000
_cell.length_b   1.000
_cell.length_c   1.000
_cell.angle_alpha   90.00
_cell.angle_beta   90.00
_cell.angle_gamma   90.00
#
_symmetry.space_group_name_H-M   'P 1'
#
loop_
_entity.id
_entity.type
_entity.pdbx_description
1 polymer ?
#
loop_
_entity_poly.entity_id
_entity_poly.type
_entity_poly.pdbx_seq_one_letter_code
_entity_poly.pdbx_strand_id
1 'polypeptide(L)'
;MKTIKSVLPKAGMIFLIFTLLCGVIYTGVVTGIAQLIFPDNANGSIIEVDGKKYGCELLGQQYIDEAHMWGRIMNIDVSTYTDENGKALMYAAPSNLSPASEEYAQLVAERVEKLRNANPEMDETAVPVDLVTCSGSGIDPHISPAAAEYQVARIAKANDMTEDEVRKIIQNCTDGRFLGIFGEETVNVLEVNLMLDGILDE
;
A
#
# COMPACT_ATOMS: atom_id res chain seq x y z
N MET A 1 48.28 11.28 21.41
CA MET A 1 47.77 12.66 21.27
C MET A 1 48.13 13.35 19.94
N LYS A 2 49.35 13.20 19.40
CA LYS A 2 49.75 13.83 18.11
C LYS A 2 48.87 13.31 16.93
N THR A 3 48.52 12.04 16.91
CA THR A 3 47.70 11.42 15.85
C THR A 3 46.25 11.97 15.78
N ILE A 4 45.61 12.15 16.93
CA ILE A 4 44.24 12.70 16.99
C ILE A 4 44.23 14.15 16.48
N LYS A 5 45.18 14.97 16.89
CA LYS A 5 45.29 16.39 16.47
C LYS A 5 45.50 16.53 14.95
N SER A 6 46.11 15.53 14.28
CA SER A 6 46.34 15.58 12.83
C SER A 6 45.17 14.96 12.03
N VAL A 7 44.42 14.03 12.62
CA VAL A 7 43.30 13.33 11.95
C VAL A 7 42.00 14.10 12.06
N LEU A 8 41.70 14.67 13.23
CA LEU A 8 40.44 15.35 13.51
C LEU A 8 40.07 16.47 12.52
N PRO A 9 40.99 17.39 12.14
CA PRO A 9 40.67 18.44 11.17
C PRO A 9 40.37 17.86 9.77
N LYS A 10 41.10 16.81 9.36
CA LYS A 10 40.87 16.14 8.06
C LYS A 10 39.52 15.42 8.05
N ALA A 11 39.19 14.70 9.12
CA ALA A 11 37.90 14.05 9.28
C ALA A 11 36.75 15.09 9.28
N GLY A 12 36.91 16.22 10.00
CA GLY A 12 35.94 17.30 9.99
C GLY A 12 35.75 17.93 8.61
N MET A 13 36.84 18.13 7.87
CA MET A 13 36.76 18.67 6.50
C MET A 13 36.05 17.69 5.56
N ILE A 14 36.38 16.39 5.60
CA ILE A 14 35.71 15.36 4.79
C ILE A 14 34.23 15.27 5.15
N PHE A 15 33.89 15.28 6.43
CA PHE A 15 32.52 15.29 6.90
C PHE A 15 31.72 16.47 6.33
N LEU A 16 32.29 17.70 6.41
CA LEU A 16 31.64 18.90 5.85
C LEU A 16 31.47 18.81 4.33
N ILE A 17 32.48 18.31 3.61
CA ILE A 17 32.37 18.11 2.15
C ILE A 17 31.24 17.13 1.80
N PHE A 18 31.19 15.98 2.48
CA PHE A 18 30.10 15.00 2.22
C PHE A 18 28.74 15.51 2.69
N THR A 19 28.67 16.26 3.77
CA THR A 19 27.41 16.90 4.20
C THR A 19 26.91 17.86 3.12
N LEU A 20 27.77 18.70 2.56
CA LEU A 20 27.38 19.60 1.49
C LEU A 20 27.01 18.85 0.21
N LEU A 21 27.84 17.89 -0.19
CA LEU A 21 27.65 17.13 -1.42
C LEU A 21 26.36 16.28 -1.36
N CYS A 22 26.20 15.48 -0.31
CA CYS A 22 25.09 14.53 -0.18
C CYS A 22 23.83 15.19 0.40
N GLY A 23 23.98 16.04 1.43
CA GLY A 23 22.83 16.64 2.11
C GLY A 23 22.21 17.82 1.37
N VAL A 24 23.00 18.58 0.61
CA VAL A 24 22.49 19.78 -0.08
C VAL A 24 22.46 19.60 -1.60
N ILE A 25 23.63 19.36 -2.21
CA ILE A 25 23.74 19.36 -3.68
C ILE A 25 22.96 18.18 -4.26
N TYR A 26 23.27 16.95 -3.85
CA TYR A 26 22.61 15.74 -4.35
C TYR A 26 21.10 15.79 -4.07
N THR A 27 20.71 16.08 -2.84
CA THR A 27 19.29 16.16 -2.46
C THR A 27 18.56 17.24 -3.27
N GLY A 28 19.13 18.43 -3.41
CA GLY A 28 18.54 19.50 -4.18
C GLY A 28 18.38 19.16 -5.68
N VAL A 29 19.42 18.54 -6.27
CA VAL A 29 19.37 18.11 -7.69
C VAL A 29 18.31 17.02 -7.89
N VAL A 30 18.29 15.98 -7.06
CA VAL A 30 17.30 14.88 -7.18
C VAL A 30 15.87 15.40 -6.97
N THR A 31 15.67 16.24 -5.95
CA THR A 31 14.35 16.85 -5.70
C THR A 31 13.91 17.71 -6.89
N GLY A 32 14.81 18.55 -7.43
CA GLY A 32 14.50 19.37 -8.59
C GLY A 32 14.14 18.55 -9.82
N ILE A 33 14.89 17.49 -10.12
CA ILE A 33 14.59 16.57 -11.23
C ILE A 33 13.26 15.86 -11.00
N ALA A 34 13.01 15.34 -9.78
CA ALA A 34 11.76 14.65 -9.45
C ALA A 34 10.54 15.56 -9.61
N GLN A 35 10.61 16.79 -9.13
CA GLN A 35 9.54 17.78 -9.26
C GLN A 35 9.28 18.21 -10.71
N LEU A 36 10.28 18.17 -11.59
CA LEU A 36 10.14 18.54 -12.99
C LEU A 36 9.61 17.40 -13.88
N ILE A 37 10.05 16.16 -13.60
CA ILE A 37 9.74 15.00 -14.46
C ILE A 37 8.57 14.17 -13.90
N PHE A 38 8.44 14.08 -12.57
CA PHE A 38 7.47 13.24 -11.88
C PHE A 38 6.77 14.01 -10.75
N PRO A 39 6.09 15.15 -11.03
CA PRO A 39 5.53 16.00 -9.98
C PRO A 39 4.50 15.28 -9.11
N ASP A 40 3.65 14.44 -9.69
CA ASP A 40 2.61 13.70 -8.95
C ASP A 40 3.23 12.69 -7.96
N ASN A 41 4.18 11.89 -8.42
CA ASN A 41 4.91 10.94 -7.57
C ASN A 41 5.73 11.67 -6.49
N ALA A 42 6.40 12.78 -6.85
CA ALA A 42 7.19 13.56 -5.90
C ALA A 42 6.35 14.23 -4.81
N ASN A 43 5.06 14.43 -5.06
CA ASN A 43 4.09 15.00 -4.11
C ASN A 43 3.15 13.96 -3.48
N GLY A 44 3.41 12.67 -3.70
CA GLY A 44 2.77 11.56 -2.98
C GLY A 44 1.64 10.87 -3.71
N SER A 45 1.54 10.96 -5.05
CA SER A 45 0.55 10.24 -5.88
C SER A 45 -0.87 10.31 -5.29
N ILE A 46 -1.33 11.52 -4.98
CA ILE A 46 -2.65 11.73 -4.39
C ILE A 46 -3.71 11.73 -5.49
N ILE A 47 -4.69 10.84 -5.38
CA ILE A 47 -5.86 10.81 -6.25
C ILE A 47 -6.77 11.98 -5.85
N GLU A 48 -6.93 12.94 -6.77
CA GLU A 48 -7.78 14.12 -6.59
C GLU A 48 -8.76 14.24 -7.75
N VAL A 49 -10.06 14.28 -7.43
CA VAL A 49 -11.15 14.45 -8.41
C VAL A 49 -12.00 15.64 -7.96
N ASP A 50 -12.25 16.57 -8.85
CA ASP A 50 -13.04 17.79 -8.61
C ASP A 50 -12.58 18.61 -7.40
N GLY A 51 -11.24 18.65 -7.16
CA GLY A 51 -10.64 19.38 -6.04
C GLY A 51 -10.78 18.68 -4.67
N LYS A 52 -11.31 17.46 -4.62
CA LYS A 52 -11.39 16.62 -3.42
C LYS A 52 -10.36 15.52 -3.49
N LYS A 53 -9.56 15.38 -2.41
CA LYS A 53 -8.56 14.32 -2.26
C LYS A 53 -9.19 13.09 -1.64
N TYR A 54 -9.00 11.96 -2.28
CA TYR A 54 -9.56 10.66 -1.87
C TYR A 54 -8.55 9.76 -1.19
N GLY A 55 -7.28 9.84 -1.57
CA GLY A 55 -6.23 9.05 -0.97
C GLY A 55 -4.92 9.08 -1.76
N CYS A 56 -3.96 8.33 -1.29
CA CYS A 56 -2.71 8.09 -2.00
C CYS A 56 -2.81 6.75 -2.72
N GLU A 57 -2.56 6.74 -4.02
CA GLU A 57 -2.50 5.54 -4.87
C GLU A 57 -1.56 4.47 -4.31
N LEU A 58 -0.45 4.90 -3.69
CA LEU A 58 0.61 4.03 -3.19
C LEU A 58 0.43 3.59 -1.73
N LEU A 59 -0.69 3.93 -1.09
CA LEU A 59 -0.98 3.57 0.30
C LEU A 59 -2.34 2.89 0.41
N GLY A 60 -2.35 1.69 1.01
CA GLY A 60 -3.57 0.95 1.28
C GLY A 60 -4.53 1.74 2.17
N GLN A 61 -5.82 1.59 1.91
CA GLN A 61 -6.92 2.05 2.75
C GLN A 61 -7.76 0.86 3.18
N GLN A 62 -8.33 0.93 4.38
CA GLN A 62 -9.11 -0.18 4.90
C GLN A 62 -10.58 -0.04 4.51
N TYR A 63 -11.07 -1.04 3.79
CA TYR A 63 -12.49 -1.24 3.47
C TYR A 63 -12.96 -2.50 4.18
N ILE A 64 -14.17 -2.47 4.75
CA ILE A 64 -14.73 -3.56 5.58
C ILE A 64 -16.19 -3.89 5.26
N ASP A 65 -16.85 -3.08 4.43
CA ASP A 65 -18.23 -3.29 4.01
C ASP A 65 -18.33 -4.23 2.80
N GLU A 66 -19.55 -4.65 2.46
CA GLU A 66 -19.78 -5.64 1.42
C GLU A 66 -19.68 -5.06 0.00
N ALA A 67 -19.89 -3.76 -0.17
CA ALA A 67 -19.94 -3.11 -1.48
C ALA A 67 -18.53 -2.85 -2.05
N HIS A 68 -17.51 -2.77 -1.19
CA HIS A 68 -16.16 -2.46 -1.61
C HIS A 68 -15.22 -3.66 -1.66
N MET A 69 -14.18 -3.54 -2.46
CA MET A 69 -13.08 -4.48 -2.52
C MET A 69 -12.21 -4.36 -1.28
N TRP A 70 -11.96 -5.48 -0.62
CA TRP A 70 -11.06 -5.53 0.53
C TRP A 70 -9.63 -5.76 0.07
N GLY A 71 -8.72 -4.97 0.63
CA GLY A 71 -7.29 -5.09 0.39
C GLY A 71 -6.60 -6.08 1.33
N ARG A 72 -5.28 -6.02 1.33
CA ARG A 72 -4.44 -6.75 2.28
C ARG A 72 -4.74 -6.34 3.72
N ILE A 73 -4.42 -7.24 4.64
CA ILE A 73 -4.53 -6.92 6.06
C ILE A 73 -3.58 -5.77 6.41
N MET A 74 -4.15 -4.68 6.88
CA MET A 74 -3.39 -3.53 7.34
C MET A 74 -2.87 -3.75 8.77
N ASN A 75 -1.63 -3.37 9.00
CA ASN A 75 -1.04 -3.38 10.33
C ASN A 75 -0.60 -1.95 10.69
N ILE A 76 -1.52 -1.23 11.33
CA ILE A 76 -1.35 0.17 11.70
C ILE A 76 -1.39 0.29 13.22
N ASP A 77 -0.37 0.92 13.78
CA ASP A 77 -0.31 1.29 15.19
C ASP A 77 -0.43 2.82 15.32
N VAL A 78 -1.37 3.25 16.14
CA VAL A 78 -1.60 4.67 16.46
C VAL A 78 -1.33 4.97 17.94
N SER A 79 -0.79 4.01 18.68
CA SER A 79 -0.57 4.10 20.15
C SER A 79 0.89 4.35 20.53
N THR A 80 1.84 3.89 19.69
CA THR A 80 3.27 3.90 20.03
C THR A 80 3.90 5.28 19.88
N TYR A 81 3.48 6.07 18.89
CA TYR A 81 4.09 7.36 18.59
C TYR A 81 3.09 8.50 18.67
N THR A 82 3.54 9.63 19.20
CA THR A 82 2.80 10.89 19.22
C THR A 82 3.66 12.03 18.72
N ASP A 83 3.03 13.05 18.14
CA ASP A 83 3.71 14.30 17.81
C ASP A 83 4.03 15.13 19.08
N GLU A 84 4.66 16.28 18.90
CA GLU A 84 5.02 17.22 19.97
C GLU A 84 3.83 17.76 20.76
N ASN A 85 2.60 17.65 20.20
CA ASN A 85 1.35 18.07 20.82
C ASN A 85 0.58 16.89 21.47
N GLY A 86 1.17 15.69 21.46
CA GLY A 86 0.55 14.47 21.99
C GLY A 86 -0.50 13.85 21.06
N LYS A 87 -0.61 14.29 19.80
CA LYS A 87 -1.49 13.69 18.81
C LYS A 87 -0.87 12.38 18.31
N ALA A 88 -1.68 11.33 18.26
CA ALA A 88 -1.25 10.02 17.75
C ALA A 88 -0.73 10.13 16.31
N LEU A 89 0.44 9.55 16.08
CA LEU A 89 1.03 9.37 14.75
C LEU A 89 0.79 7.94 14.28
N MET A 90 0.34 7.81 13.04
CA MET A 90 0.14 6.52 12.42
C MET A 90 1.50 5.89 12.09
N TYR A 91 1.71 4.67 12.57
CA TYR A 91 2.87 3.86 12.24
C TYR A 91 2.41 2.56 11.58
N ALA A 92 2.96 2.24 10.43
CA ALA A 92 2.68 1.01 9.72
C ALA A 92 3.95 0.15 9.63
N ALA A 93 3.80 -1.15 9.85
CA ALA A 93 4.90 -2.11 9.83
C ALA A 93 4.40 -3.52 9.51
N PRO A 94 5.27 -4.46 9.15
CA PRO A 94 4.90 -5.87 9.06
C PRO A 94 4.48 -6.40 10.43
N SER A 95 3.71 -7.49 10.45
CA SER A 95 3.27 -8.12 11.71
C SER A 95 4.44 -8.67 12.54
N ASN A 96 5.56 -9.01 11.91
CA ASN A 96 6.74 -9.66 12.50
C ASN A 96 6.43 -10.98 13.24
N LEU A 97 5.24 -11.58 13.03
CA LEU A 97 4.87 -12.85 13.58
C LEU A 97 5.54 -14.00 12.82
N SER A 98 5.99 -15.01 13.54
CA SER A 98 6.54 -16.21 12.92
C SER A 98 5.43 -17.03 12.25
N PRO A 99 5.59 -17.45 10.97
CA PRO A 99 4.62 -18.33 10.33
C PRO A 99 4.43 -19.69 11.04
N ALA A 100 5.37 -20.08 11.90
CA ALA A 100 5.31 -21.31 12.68
C ALA A 100 4.66 -21.11 14.08
N SER A 101 4.25 -19.89 14.45
CA SER A 101 3.61 -19.63 15.75
C SER A 101 2.13 -19.98 15.73
N GLU A 102 1.62 -20.48 16.85
CA GLU A 102 0.19 -20.75 17.03
C GLU A 102 -0.64 -19.46 16.91
N GLU A 103 -0.13 -18.35 17.42
CA GLU A 103 -0.74 -17.02 17.33
C GLU A 103 -0.99 -16.62 15.86
N TYR A 104 0.02 -16.79 15.00
CA TYR A 104 -0.13 -16.49 13.57
C TYR A 104 -1.15 -17.42 12.91
N ALA A 105 -1.11 -18.71 13.21
CA ALA A 105 -2.04 -19.68 12.65
C ALA A 105 -3.50 -19.37 13.03
N GLN A 106 -3.76 -19.00 14.29
CA GLN A 106 -5.08 -18.60 14.77
C GLN A 106 -5.56 -17.33 14.06
N LEU A 107 -4.69 -16.32 13.95
CA LEU A 107 -5.01 -15.06 13.28
C LEU A 107 -5.36 -15.26 11.81
N VAL A 108 -4.63 -16.12 11.10
CA VAL A 108 -4.93 -16.47 9.70
C VAL A 108 -6.24 -17.23 9.60
N ALA A 109 -6.52 -18.17 10.51
CA ALA A 109 -7.76 -18.93 10.54
C ALA A 109 -9.00 -18.01 10.71
N GLU A 110 -8.94 -17.07 11.64
CA GLU A 110 -10.00 -16.07 11.85
C GLU A 110 -10.27 -15.21 10.61
N ARG A 111 -9.19 -14.82 9.89
CA ARG A 111 -9.30 -14.05 8.65
C ARG A 111 -9.90 -14.87 7.51
N VAL A 112 -9.51 -16.12 7.38
CA VAL A 112 -10.09 -17.06 6.42
C VAL A 112 -11.59 -17.24 6.67
N GLU A 113 -11.99 -17.45 7.93
CA GLU A 113 -13.41 -17.58 8.30
C GLU A 113 -14.21 -16.32 7.95
N LYS A 114 -13.67 -15.14 8.28
CA LYS A 114 -14.29 -13.85 7.94
C LYS A 114 -14.49 -13.70 6.43
N LEU A 115 -13.48 -14.05 5.62
CA LEU A 115 -13.55 -13.96 4.16
C LEU A 115 -14.53 -14.93 3.54
N ARG A 116 -14.59 -16.17 4.03
CA ARG A 116 -15.58 -17.18 3.59
C ARG A 116 -16.99 -16.76 3.90
N ASN A 117 -17.22 -16.24 5.11
CA ASN A 117 -18.55 -15.75 5.52
C ASN A 117 -19.01 -14.57 4.64
N ALA A 118 -18.09 -13.71 4.21
CA ALA A 118 -18.40 -12.61 3.32
C ALA A 118 -18.55 -13.02 1.83
N ASN A 119 -17.96 -14.14 1.42
CA ASN A 119 -17.98 -14.62 0.02
C ASN A 119 -18.44 -16.09 -0.04
N PRO A 120 -19.70 -16.39 0.30
CA PRO A 120 -20.20 -17.76 0.39
C PRO A 120 -20.20 -18.52 -0.94
N GLU A 121 -20.26 -17.81 -2.07
CA GLU A 121 -20.16 -18.40 -3.41
C GLU A 121 -18.78 -18.99 -3.68
N MET A 122 -17.75 -18.59 -2.91
CA MET A 122 -16.36 -19.02 -3.06
C MET A 122 -15.93 -20.05 -1.98
N ASP A 123 -16.85 -20.68 -1.28
CA ASP A 123 -16.56 -21.55 -0.10
C ASP A 123 -15.62 -22.72 -0.41
N GLU A 124 -15.72 -23.33 -1.59
CA GLU A 124 -14.83 -24.40 -2.04
C GLU A 124 -13.51 -23.90 -2.65
N THR A 125 -13.37 -22.59 -2.86
CA THR A 125 -12.19 -21.98 -3.46
C THR A 125 -11.14 -21.67 -2.40
N ALA A 126 -9.87 -21.91 -2.72
CA ALA A 126 -8.79 -21.54 -1.82
C ALA A 126 -8.74 -20.02 -1.63
N VAL A 127 -8.73 -19.57 -0.38
CA VAL A 127 -8.62 -18.14 -0.06
C VAL A 127 -7.24 -17.63 -0.46
N PRO A 128 -7.15 -16.57 -1.29
CA PRO A 128 -5.87 -15.97 -1.67
C PRO A 128 -5.08 -15.47 -0.46
N VAL A 129 -3.78 -15.75 -0.45
CA VAL A 129 -2.91 -15.50 0.69
C VAL A 129 -2.79 -14.02 1.05
N ASP A 130 -2.84 -13.16 0.08
CA ASP A 130 -2.74 -11.69 0.24
C ASP A 130 -3.97 -11.09 0.95
N LEU A 131 -5.13 -11.73 0.92
CA LEU A 131 -6.30 -11.29 1.70
C LEU A 131 -6.23 -11.65 3.19
N VAL A 132 -5.35 -12.57 3.58
CA VAL A 132 -5.24 -13.05 4.98
C VAL A 132 -3.92 -12.72 5.64
N THR A 133 -2.96 -12.17 4.88
CA THR A 133 -1.62 -11.82 5.38
C THR A 133 -1.35 -10.33 5.26
N CYS A 134 -0.57 -9.81 6.21
CA CYS A 134 -0.04 -8.46 6.17
C CYS A 134 1.13 -8.36 5.18
N SER A 135 1.30 -7.22 4.55
CA SER A 135 2.46 -6.91 3.71
C SER A 135 3.70 -6.51 4.53
N GLY A 136 4.84 -6.37 3.85
CA GLY A 136 6.06 -5.85 4.46
C GLY A 136 5.98 -4.38 4.89
N SER A 137 5.14 -3.57 4.25
CA SER A 137 4.86 -2.17 4.65
C SER A 137 3.76 -2.06 5.71
N GLY A 138 2.86 -3.05 5.79
CA GLY A 138 1.64 -2.99 6.59
C GLY A 138 0.50 -2.16 5.99
N ILE A 139 0.72 -1.51 4.85
CA ILE A 139 -0.22 -0.62 4.15
C ILE A 139 -0.12 -0.73 2.63
N ASP A 140 0.06 -1.95 2.12
CA ASP A 140 0.14 -2.22 0.69
C ASP A 140 -1.21 -1.91 0.01
N PRO A 141 -1.24 -1.08 -1.04
CA PRO A 141 -2.47 -0.74 -1.76
C PRO A 141 -2.93 -1.84 -2.73
N HIS A 142 -2.08 -2.82 -3.01
CA HIS A 142 -2.30 -3.78 -4.07
C HIS A 142 -2.66 -5.18 -3.56
N ILE A 143 -3.48 -5.86 -4.36
CA ILE A 143 -3.78 -7.29 -4.23
C ILE A 143 -3.52 -8.00 -5.57
N SER A 144 -3.43 -9.32 -5.54
CA SER A 144 -3.34 -10.13 -6.76
C SER A 144 -4.66 -10.15 -7.55
N PRO A 145 -4.62 -10.38 -8.88
CA PRO A 145 -5.85 -10.61 -9.66
C PRO A 145 -6.71 -11.76 -9.10
N ALA A 146 -6.09 -12.79 -8.53
CA ALA A 146 -6.80 -13.88 -7.88
C ALA A 146 -7.56 -13.42 -6.62
N ALA A 147 -6.98 -12.51 -5.84
CA ALA A 147 -7.63 -11.93 -4.67
C ALA A 147 -8.76 -10.96 -5.05
N ALA A 148 -8.64 -10.27 -6.17
CA ALA A 148 -9.71 -9.44 -6.70
C ALA A 148 -10.87 -10.30 -7.21
N GLU A 149 -10.61 -11.34 -8.03
CA GLU A 149 -11.63 -12.26 -8.55
C GLU A 149 -12.38 -12.98 -7.43
N TYR A 150 -11.71 -13.35 -6.34
CA TYR A 150 -12.34 -13.98 -5.17
C TYR A 150 -13.50 -13.16 -4.58
N GLN A 151 -13.53 -11.85 -4.81
CA GLN A 151 -14.51 -10.92 -4.23
C GLN A 151 -15.58 -10.45 -5.22
N VAL A 152 -15.47 -10.82 -6.51
CA VAL A 152 -16.34 -10.30 -7.59
C VAL A 152 -17.81 -10.53 -7.31
N ALA A 153 -18.21 -11.75 -6.96
CA ALA A 153 -19.62 -12.10 -6.75
C ALA A 153 -20.25 -11.28 -5.60
N ARG A 154 -19.52 -11.09 -4.50
CA ARG A 154 -19.96 -10.27 -3.37
C ARG A 154 -20.16 -8.82 -3.78
N ILE A 155 -19.15 -8.23 -4.44
CA ILE A 155 -19.16 -6.82 -4.86
C ILE A 155 -20.29 -6.58 -5.87
N ALA A 156 -20.45 -7.45 -6.87
CA ALA A 156 -21.48 -7.36 -7.87
C ALA A 156 -22.89 -7.34 -7.24
N LYS A 157 -23.13 -8.26 -6.31
CA LYS A 157 -24.39 -8.34 -5.59
C LYS A 157 -24.68 -7.12 -4.72
N ALA A 158 -23.66 -6.59 -4.03
CA ALA A 158 -23.83 -5.46 -3.12
C ALA A 158 -24.04 -4.12 -3.85
N ASN A 159 -23.57 -4.00 -5.10
CA ASN A 159 -23.71 -2.80 -5.93
C ASN A 159 -24.81 -2.91 -7.00
N ASP A 160 -25.60 -3.97 -7.03
CA ASP A 160 -26.59 -4.23 -8.09
C ASP A 160 -25.97 -4.25 -9.50
N MET A 161 -24.73 -4.72 -9.62
CA MET A 161 -23.95 -4.84 -10.86
C MET A 161 -23.86 -6.29 -11.30
N THR A 162 -23.52 -6.50 -12.57
CA THR A 162 -23.12 -7.82 -13.06
C THR A 162 -21.65 -8.11 -12.68
N GLU A 163 -21.30 -9.39 -12.54
CA GLU A 163 -19.91 -9.77 -12.29
C GLU A 163 -18.96 -9.31 -13.41
N ASP A 164 -19.42 -9.26 -14.64
CA ASP A 164 -18.61 -8.81 -15.79
C ASP A 164 -18.32 -7.29 -15.72
N GLU A 165 -19.24 -6.48 -15.22
CA GLU A 165 -19.00 -5.05 -14.97
C GLU A 165 -17.95 -4.87 -13.88
N VAL A 166 -18.03 -5.64 -12.78
CA VAL A 166 -17.00 -5.61 -11.73
C VAL A 166 -15.64 -6.06 -12.25
N ARG A 167 -15.59 -7.15 -13.06
CA ARG A 167 -14.32 -7.60 -13.68
C ARG A 167 -13.72 -6.55 -14.62
N LYS A 168 -14.55 -5.79 -15.33
CA LYS A 168 -14.09 -4.71 -16.19
C LYS A 168 -13.43 -3.58 -15.36
N ILE A 169 -14.04 -3.18 -14.24
CA ILE A 169 -13.45 -2.22 -13.30
C ILE A 169 -12.10 -2.74 -12.78
N ILE A 170 -12.03 -4.00 -12.33
CA ILE A 170 -10.79 -4.62 -11.87
C ILE A 170 -9.72 -4.59 -12.96
N GLN A 171 -10.08 -4.90 -14.20
CA GLN A 171 -9.14 -4.88 -15.32
C GLN A 171 -8.57 -3.49 -15.58
N ASN A 172 -9.39 -2.44 -15.47
CA ASN A 172 -8.95 -1.05 -15.64
C ASN A 172 -7.98 -0.59 -14.54
N CYS A 173 -8.10 -1.15 -13.32
CA CYS A 173 -7.24 -0.87 -12.17
C CYS A 173 -6.12 -1.91 -11.99
N THR A 174 -5.81 -2.70 -13.02
CA THR A 174 -4.78 -3.74 -12.98
C THR A 174 -3.53 -3.29 -13.70
N ASP A 175 -2.43 -3.18 -12.96
CA ASP A 175 -1.11 -2.97 -13.52
C ASP A 175 -0.50 -4.29 -13.99
N GLY A 176 -0.06 -4.31 -15.25
CA GLY A 176 0.64 -5.44 -15.83
C GLY A 176 2.13 -5.48 -15.46
N ARG A 177 2.80 -6.55 -15.88
CA ARG A 177 4.25 -6.68 -15.71
C ARG A 177 5.00 -5.60 -16.50
N PHE A 178 5.94 -4.93 -15.86
CA PHE A 178 6.81 -3.96 -16.54
C PHE A 178 7.57 -4.63 -17.69
N LEU A 179 7.46 -4.08 -18.89
CA LEU A 179 7.96 -4.67 -20.15
C LEU A 179 7.45 -6.10 -20.44
N GLY A 180 6.36 -6.54 -19.81
CA GLY A 180 5.82 -7.90 -19.93
C GLY A 180 6.64 -8.99 -19.23
N ILE A 181 7.72 -8.64 -18.51
CA ILE A 181 8.68 -9.60 -17.93
C ILE A 181 8.87 -9.35 -16.44
N PHE A 182 8.98 -8.10 -16.01
CA PHE A 182 9.36 -7.76 -14.64
C PHE A 182 8.15 -7.48 -13.75
N GLY A 183 8.15 -8.01 -12.55
CA GLY A 183 7.09 -7.89 -11.56
C GLY A 183 5.97 -8.91 -11.77
N GLU A 184 4.89 -8.72 -11.03
CA GLU A 184 3.65 -9.48 -11.13
C GLU A 184 2.51 -8.52 -11.44
N GLU A 185 1.40 -9.03 -11.94
CA GLU A 185 0.17 -8.25 -12.12
C GLU A 185 -0.42 -7.90 -10.76
N THR A 186 -0.84 -6.65 -10.58
CA THR A 186 -1.39 -6.14 -9.33
C THR A 186 -2.64 -5.31 -9.58
N VAL A 187 -3.59 -5.37 -8.65
CA VAL A 187 -4.84 -4.60 -8.68
C VAL A 187 -4.79 -3.55 -7.58
N ASN A 188 -4.98 -2.28 -7.92
CA ASN A 188 -5.06 -1.20 -6.94
C ASN A 188 -6.45 -1.15 -6.31
N VAL A 189 -6.53 -1.44 -5.01
CA VAL A 189 -7.80 -1.53 -4.27
C VAL A 189 -8.51 -0.18 -4.15
N LEU A 190 -7.76 0.91 -3.98
CA LEU A 190 -8.34 2.25 -3.87
C LEU A 190 -9.00 2.66 -5.19
N GLU A 191 -8.33 2.46 -6.31
CA GLU A 191 -8.86 2.82 -7.63
C GLU A 191 -10.11 2.01 -7.96
N VAL A 192 -10.11 0.68 -7.72
CA VAL A 192 -11.31 -0.14 -7.89
C VAL A 192 -12.47 0.42 -7.08
N ASN A 193 -12.26 0.75 -5.82
CA ASN A 193 -13.32 1.25 -4.96
C ASN A 193 -13.82 2.65 -5.38
N LEU A 194 -12.93 3.52 -5.85
CA LEU A 194 -13.33 4.82 -6.39
C LEU A 194 -14.12 4.71 -7.71
N MET A 195 -13.82 3.68 -8.53
CA MET A 195 -14.62 3.39 -9.72
C MET A 195 -15.99 2.79 -9.35
N LEU A 196 -16.07 1.90 -8.35
CA LEU A 196 -17.33 1.37 -7.84
C LEU A 196 -18.23 2.48 -7.29
N ASP A 197 -17.64 3.51 -6.66
CA ASP A 197 -18.33 4.68 -6.15
C ASP A 197 -18.71 5.71 -7.24
N GLY A 198 -18.31 5.49 -8.51
CA GLY A 198 -18.53 6.42 -9.60
C GLY A 198 -17.73 7.73 -9.47
N ILE A 199 -16.61 7.69 -8.76
CA ILE A 199 -15.72 8.85 -8.54
C ILE A 199 -14.64 8.90 -9.62
N LEU A 200 -14.11 7.75 -10.02
CA LEU A 200 -13.22 7.62 -11.17
C LEU A 200 -14.00 7.07 -12.36
N ASP A 201 -13.77 7.66 -13.51
CA ASP A 201 -14.30 7.19 -14.79
C ASP A 201 -13.46 6.01 -15.34
N GLU A 202 -14.05 5.19 -16.25
CA GLU A 202 -13.37 4.08 -16.94
C GLU A 202 -12.21 4.53 -17.84
#